data_50cac4d012a72f3ae6d1c34d40b34216
#
_entry.id   50cac4d012a72f3ae6d1c34d40b34216
#
_cell.length_a   1.000
_cell.length_b   1.000
_cell.length_c   1.000
_cell.angle_alpha   90.00
_cell.angle_beta   90.00
_cell.angle_gamma   90.00
#
_symmetry.space_group_name_H-M   'P 1'
#
loop_
_entity.id
_entity.type
_entity.pdbx_description
1 polymer ?
#
loop_
_entity_poly.entity_id
_entity_poly.type
_entity_poly.pdbx_seq_one_letter_code
_entity_poly.pdbx_strand_id
1 'polypeptide(L)'
;MKYDFTTVLDRRGRDSLAFDKIPFTGVQPDEGFDAIPMWIADMSFVAAPPAMEAILKRMEMPNFGYFALPDEYFDSIINWQRKRNGVEGLLPENIGYENGVLGGVSSAVQSFTSPGDKILIHSPTYVGFTHTMDDTGRVIVHSELQRDEQGIWRMDYEDMDRKLKENNIHFAIFCSPHNPCGRVWERW
;
A
#
# COMPACT_ATOMS: atom_id res chain seq x y z
N MET A 1 -3.51 -27.54 5.01
CA MET A 1 -4.15 -27.07 6.25
C MET A 1 -5.30 -26.17 5.86
N LYS A 2 -6.47 -26.36 6.43
CA LYS A 2 -7.63 -25.50 6.16
C LYS A 2 -7.68 -24.45 7.27
N TYR A 3 -7.57 -23.19 6.91
CA TYR A 3 -7.68 -22.07 7.84
C TYR A 3 -9.13 -21.59 7.92
N ASP A 4 -9.51 -21.01 9.06
CA ASP A 4 -10.82 -20.37 9.21
C ASP A 4 -10.75 -18.93 8.69
N PHE A 5 -11.34 -18.68 7.54
CA PHE A 5 -11.54 -17.35 6.96
C PHE A 5 -13.03 -17.03 6.82
N THR A 6 -13.86 -17.65 7.64
CA THR A 6 -15.32 -17.48 7.63
C THR A 6 -15.84 -16.84 8.92
N THR A 7 -15.16 -17.06 10.04
CA THR A 7 -15.52 -16.46 11.32
C THR A 7 -15.08 -15.02 11.36
N VAL A 8 -16.03 -14.10 11.40
CA VAL A 8 -15.79 -12.65 11.56
C VAL A 8 -15.67 -12.33 13.04
N LEU A 9 -14.55 -11.72 13.41
CA LEU A 9 -14.30 -11.26 14.78
C LEU A 9 -15.03 -9.94 15.03
N ASP A 10 -15.71 -9.81 16.18
CA ASP A 10 -16.15 -8.51 16.67
C ASP A 10 -14.95 -7.76 17.23
N ARG A 11 -14.59 -6.67 16.57
CA ARG A 11 -13.43 -5.85 16.89
C ARG A 11 -13.79 -4.52 17.56
N ARG A 12 -15.07 -4.30 17.87
CA ARG A 12 -15.53 -3.09 18.56
C ARG A 12 -14.97 -3.06 19.99
N GLY A 13 -14.53 -1.90 20.44
CA GLY A 13 -13.91 -1.73 21.76
C GLY A 13 -12.55 -2.43 21.90
N ARG A 14 -11.87 -2.69 20.78
CA ARG A 14 -10.54 -3.32 20.72
C ARG A 14 -9.51 -2.40 20.05
N ASP A 15 -9.71 -1.10 20.15
CA ASP A 15 -8.88 -0.08 19.48
C ASP A 15 -8.81 -0.25 17.95
N SER A 16 -9.86 -0.82 17.38
CA SER A 16 -9.96 -1.03 15.94
C SER A 16 -10.21 0.28 15.21
N LEU A 17 -9.26 0.70 14.39
CA LEU A 17 -9.40 1.89 13.57
C LEU A 17 -10.64 1.83 12.66
N ALA A 18 -10.97 0.62 12.17
CA ALA A 18 -12.11 0.42 11.28
C ALA A 18 -13.47 0.67 11.97
N PHE A 19 -13.59 0.34 13.27
CA PHE A 19 -14.87 0.36 13.99
C PHE A 19 -14.95 1.45 15.05
N ASP A 20 -13.84 1.74 15.74
CA ASP A 20 -13.84 2.57 16.94
C ASP A 20 -13.43 4.02 16.64
N LYS A 21 -12.78 4.28 15.51
CA LYS A 21 -12.27 5.61 15.14
C LYS A 21 -12.50 5.89 13.66
N ILE A 22 -13.74 6.18 13.29
CA ILE A 22 -14.05 6.61 11.92
C ILE A 22 -13.48 8.03 11.72
N PRO A 23 -12.54 8.25 10.77
CA PRO A 23 -11.84 9.53 10.64
C PRO A 23 -12.68 10.63 9.97
N PHE A 24 -13.88 10.30 9.50
CA PHE A 24 -14.77 11.22 8.80
C PHE A 24 -15.71 11.88 9.79
N THR A 25 -15.53 13.16 10.05
CA THR A 25 -16.42 13.94 10.91
C THR A 25 -17.81 14.03 10.29
N GLY A 26 -18.84 13.80 11.11
CA GLY A 26 -20.25 13.89 10.69
C GLY A 26 -20.85 12.60 10.12
N VAL A 27 -20.04 11.55 9.93
CA VAL A 27 -20.54 10.23 9.58
C VAL A 27 -20.68 9.40 10.86
N GLN A 28 -21.89 9.36 11.38
CA GLN A 28 -22.24 8.45 12.47
C GLN A 28 -23.35 7.52 11.97
N PRO A 29 -23.25 6.22 12.24
CA PRO A 29 -24.36 5.32 11.92
C PRO A 29 -25.58 5.71 12.74
N ASP A 30 -26.77 5.59 12.14
CA ASP A 30 -28.03 5.73 12.86
C ASP A 30 -28.12 4.72 13.99
N GLU A 31 -28.86 5.07 15.06
CA GLU A 31 -29.07 4.20 16.19
C GLU A 31 -29.68 2.86 15.73
N GLY A 32 -29.04 1.75 16.12
CA GLY A 32 -29.46 0.42 15.73
C GLY A 32 -28.98 -0.04 14.33
N PHE A 33 -28.25 0.79 13.60
CA PHE A 33 -27.67 0.42 12.32
C PHE A 33 -26.34 -0.33 12.53
N ASP A 34 -26.21 -1.52 11.95
CA ASP A 34 -24.97 -2.29 11.97
C ASP A 34 -24.04 -1.80 10.82
N ALA A 35 -23.21 -0.82 11.13
CA ALA A 35 -22.31 -0.21 10.17
C ALA A 35 -21.24 -1.19 9.70
N ILE A 36 -21.11 -1.31 8.38
CA ILE A 36 -20.03 -2.09 7.75
C ILE A 36 -18.92 -1.12 7.33
N PRO A 37 -17.73 -1.16 7.95
CA PRO A 37 -16.63 -0.30 7.55
C PRO A 37 -16.10 -0.72 6.18
N MET A 38 -16.09 0.21 5.23
CA MET A 38 -15.59 0.01 3.87
C MET A 38 -14.52 1.04 3.46
N TRP A 39 -14.04 1.84 4.41
CA TRP A 39 -13.11 2.94 4.16
C TRP A 39 -11.64 2.54 4.34
N ILE A 40 -11.39 1.40 4.98
CA ILE A 40 -10.05 0.86 5.22
C ILE A 40 -10.01 -0.63 4.87
N ALA A 41 -8.94 -1.05 4.21
CA ALA A 41 -8.68 -2.46 3.89
C ALA A 41 -8.09 -3.17 5.11
N ASP A 42 -8.98 -3.64 5.99
CA ASP A 42 -8.61 -4.30 7.24
C ASP A 42 -9.50 -5.52 7.48
N MET A 43 -8.90 -6.71 7.52
CA MET A 43 -9.64 -7.96 7.62
C MET A 43 -10.06 -8.24 9.06
N SER A 44 -11.32 -8.66 9.24
CA SER A 44 -11.87 -9.07 10.52
C SER A 44 -11.80 -10.60 10.77
N PHE A 45 -11.02 -11.33 9.99
CA PHE A 45 -10.76 -12.76 10.21
C PHE A 45 -9.56 -12.96 11.13
N VAL A 46 -9.51 -14.13 11.78
CA VAL A 46 -8.32 -14.52 12.55
C VAL A 46 -7.08 -14.63 11.67
N ALA A 47 -5.95 -14.25 12.20
CA ALA A 47 -4.67 -14.46 11.52
C ALA A 47 -4.41 -15.96 11.31
N ALA A 48 -3.70 -16.30 10.23
CA ALA A 48 -3.35 -17.68 9.94
C ALA A 48 -2.56 -18.31 11.10
N PRO A 49 -2.92 -19.54 11.56
CA PRO A 49 -2.27 -20.17 12.71
C PRO A 49 -0.74 -20.18 12.67
N PRO A 50 -0.06 -20.47 11.54
CA PRO A 50 1.41 -20.43 11.49
C PRO A 50 2.00 -19.06 11.81
N ALA A 51 1.31 -17.96 11.48
CA ALA A 51 1.75 -16.62 11.85
C ALA A 51 1.66 -16.39 13.36
N MET A 52 0.57 -16.83 13.97
CA MET A 52 0.40 -16.76 15.43
C MET A 52 1.42 -17.62 16.17
N GLU A 53 1.66 -18.85 15.70
CA GLU A 53 2.67 -19.76 16.26
C GLU A 53 4.09 -19.14 16.21
N ALA A 54 4.44 -18.50 15.10
CA ALA A 54 5.73 -17.83 14.95
C ALA A 54 5.88 -16.65 15.93
N ILE A 55 4.83 -15.85 16.13
CA ILE A 55 4.81 -14.75 17.10
C ILE A 55 4.99 -15.28 18.52
N LEU A 56 4.21 -16.30 18.90
CA LEU A 56 4.29 -16.92 20.23
C LEU A 56 5.68 -17.49 20.50
N LYS A 57 6.26 -18.19 19.53
CA LYS A 57 7.64 -18.71 19.62
C LYS A 57 8.65 -17.57 19.80
N ARG A 58 8.48 -16.43 19.11
CA ARG A 58 9.38 -15.28 19.28
C ARG A 58 9.26 -14.69 20.69
N MET A 59 8.09 -14.76 21.32
CA MET A 59 7.85 -14.27 22.68
C MET A 59 8.53 -15.13 23.76
N GLU A 60 8.95 -16.35 23.48
CA GLU A 60 9.76 -17.17 24.39
C GLU A 60 11.11 -16.51 24.72
N MET A 61 11.60 -15.63 23.84
CA MET A 61 12.74 -14.75 24.07
C MET A 61 12.25 -13.29 24.15
N PRO A 62 11.80 -12.81 25.32
CA PRO A 62 11.10 -11.54 25.46
C PRO A 62 12.06 -10.32 25.47
N ASN A 63 13.02 -10.33 24.58
CA ASN A 63 13.94 -9.21 24.34
C ASN A 63 13.68 -8.68 22.92
N PHE A 64 13.23 -7.42 22.84
CA PHE A 64 12.85 -6.73 21.59
C PHE A 64 13.83 -5.59 21.25
N GLY A 65 15.11 -5.76 21.56
CA GLY A 65 16.18 -4.84 21.20
C GLY A 65 16.49 -4.84 19.70
N TYR A 66 17.69 -4.42 19.37
CA TYR A 66 18.16 -4.43 17.99
C TYR A 66 18.19 -5.85 17.41
N PHE A 67 17.80 -6.01 16.16
CA PHE A 67 17.79 -7.29 15.46
C PHE A 67 18.46 -7.16 14.09
N ALA A 68 18.96 -8.28 13.59
CA ALA A 68 19.36 -8.43 12.19
C ALA A 68 18.27 -9.17 11.42
N LEU A 69 18.11 -8.85 10.16
CA LEU A 69 17.24 -9.62 9.28
C LEU A 69 17.84 -11.00 9.05
N PRO A 70 17.13 -12.10 9.36
CA PRO A 70 17.63 -13.44 9.13
C PRO A 70 17.54 -13.83 7.65
N ASP A 71 18.33 -14.81 7.23
CA ASP A 71 18.32 -15.30 5.84
C ASP A 71 16.94 -15.79 5.40
N GLU A 72 16.18 -16.38 6.32
CA GLU A 72 14.81 -16.84 6.06
C GLU A 72 13.85 -15.71 5.64
N TYR A 73 14.11 -14.46 6.05
CA TYR A 73 13.36 -13.31 5.61
C TYR A 73 13.53 -13.10 4.10
N PHE A 74 14.76 -13.07 3.64
CA PHE A 74 15.08 -12.91 2.22
C PHE A 74 14.61 -14.11 1.39
N ASP A 75 14.87 -15.31 1.87
CA ASP A 75 14.45 -16.55 1.21
C ASP A 75 12.93 -16.64 1.04
N SER A 76 12.17 -16.21 2.03
CA SER A 76 10.70 -16.21 1.94
C SER A 76 10.19 -15.28 0.86
N ILE A 77 10.77 -14.09 0.72
CA ILE A 77 10.44 -13.10 -0.32
C ILE A 77 10.81 -13.63 -1.70
N ILE A 78 12.05 -14.12 -1.87
CA ILE A 78 12.55 -14.67 -3.12
C ILE A 78 11.68 -15.86 -3.58
N ASN A 79 11.37 -16.77 -2.66
CA ASN A 79 10.52 -17.92 -2.94
C ASN A 79 9.09 -17.53 -3.31
N TRP A 80 8.53 -16.50 -2.64
CA TRP A 80 7.21 -16.00 -2.97
C TRP A 80 7.19 -15.43 -4.39
N GLN A 81 8.12 -14.54 -4.70
CA GLN A 81 8.22 -13.91 -6.02
C GLN A 81 8.40 -14.95 -7.14
N ARG A 82 9.26 -15.93 -6.91
CA ARG A 82 9.47 -17.02 -7.87
C ARG A 82 8.20 -17.84 -8.09
N LYS A 83 7.55 -18.30 -7.01
CA LYS A 83 6.40 -19.20 -7.09
C LYS A 83 5.12 -18.54 -7.57
N ARG A 84 4.91 -17.29 -7.18
CA ARG A 84 3.65 -16.58 -7.46
C ARG A 84 3.72 -15.69 -8.70
N ASN A 85 4.86 -15.10 -8.95
CA ASN A 85 5.03 -14.08 -9.97
C ASN A 85 6.01 -14.48 -11.08
N GLY A 86 6.64 -15.67 -10.99
CA GLY A 86 7.60 -16.14 -11.99
C GLY A 86 8.89 -15.31 -12.07
N VAL A 87 9.22 -14.57 -11.00
CA VAL A 87 10.45 -13.76 -10.97
C VAL A 87 11.63 -14.64 -10.67
N GLU A 88 12.55 -14.73 -11.62
CA GLU A 88 13.82 -15.45 -11.50
C GLU A 88 14.98 -14.48 -11.27
N GLY A 89 16.05 -14.96 -10.62
CA GLY A 89 17.28 -14.19 -10.43
C GLY A 89 17.22 -13.12 -9.34
N LEU A 90 16.17 -13.09 -8.52
CA LEU A 90 16.11 -12.20 -7.35
C LEU A 90 17.08 -12.72 -6.28
N LEU A 91 17.95 -11.84 -5.79
CA LEU A 91 18.97 -12.11 -4.79
C LEU A 91 18.73 -11.30 -3.51
N PRO A 92 19.27 -11.69 -2.34
CA PRO A 92 19.11 -10.93 -1.10
C PRO A 92 19.51 -9.45 -1.20
N GLU A 93 20.56 -9.13 -1.95
CA GLU A 93 21.02 -7.76 -2.20
C GLU A 93 20.03 -6.88 -3.00
N ASN A 94 19.04 -7.49 -3.63
CA ASN A 94 17.96 -6.77 -4.32
C ASN A 94 16.78 -6.41 -3.38
N ILE A 95 16.86 -6.80 -2.10
CA ILE A 95 15.77 -6.65 -1.14
C ILE A 95 16.23 -5.71 -0.01
N GLY A 96 15.55 -4.57 0.10
CA GLY A 96 15.69 -3.66 1.23
C GLY A 96 14.54 -3.83 2.23
N TYR A 97 14.80 -3.55 3.50
CA TYR A 97 13.77 -3.45 4.52
C TYR A 97 13.34 -2.00 4.68
N GLU A 98 12.04 -1.79 4.62
CA GLU A 98 11.43 -0.49 4.86
C GLU A 98 10.22 -0.62 5.79
N ASN A 99 9.88 0.46 6.47
CA ASN A 99 8.72 0.49 7.36
C ASN A 99 7.41 0.65 6.57
N GLY A 100 7.04 -0.41 5.85
CA GLY A 100 5.89 -0.44 4.95
C GLY A 100 6.16 0.21 3.59
N VAL A 101 5.19 0.07 2.68
CA VAL A 101 5.31 0.57 1.30
C VAL A 101 5.47 2.09 1.25
N LEU A 102 4.75 2.84 2.10
CA LEU A 102 4.89 4.31 2.14
C LEU A 102 6.27 4.74 2.66
N GLY A 103 6.88 3.97 3.57
CA GLY A 103 8.29 4.17 3.96
C GLY A 103 9.21 4.06 2.75
N GLY A 104 9.07 3.00 1.96
CA GLY A 104 9.83 2.80 0.73
C GLY A 104 9.60 3.91 -0.31
N VAL A 105 8.36 4.36 -0.50
CA VAL A 105 8.05 5.51 -1.37
C VAL A 105 8.74 6.77 -0.87
N SER A 106 8.67 7.05 0.42
CA SER A 106 9.33 8.20 1.04
C SER A 106 10.85 8.17 0.85
N SER A 107 11.47 7.01 1.09
CA SER A 107 12.91 6.80 0.88
C SER A 107 13.33 7.04 -0.57
N ALA A 108 12.56 6.49 -1.52
CA ALA A 108 12.82 6.67 -2.95
C ALA A 108 12.69 8.15 -3.36
N VAL A 109 11.58 8.79 -2.95
CA VAL A 109 11.35 10.21 -3.26
C VAL A 109 12.47 11.08 -2.69
N GLN A 110 12.88 10.87 -1.46
CA GLN A 110 13.95 11.65 -0.84
C GLN A 110 15.33 11.40 -1.46
N SER A 111 15.57 10.18 -1.97
CA SER A 111 16.84 9.81 -2.60
C SER A 111 17.00 10.34 -4.01
N PHE A 112 15.91 10.45 -4.77
CA PHE A 112 15.96 10.80 -6.19
C PHE A 112 15.41 12.18 -6.53
N THR A 113 14.90 12.92 -5.55
CA THR A 113 14.34 14.25 -5.74
C THR A 113 14.67 15.17 -4.57
N SER A 114 14.46 16.48 -4.77
CA SER A 114 14.63 17.53 -3.75
C SER A 114 13.28 18.14 -3.35
N PRO A 115 13.16 18.76 -2.16
CA PRO A 115 11.99 19.57 -1.84
C PRO A 115 11.72 20.63 -2.92
N GLY A 116 10.46 20.75 -3.33
CA GLY A 116 10.02 21.61 -4.43
C GLY A 116 10.00 20.92 -5.79
N ASP A 117 10.63 19.75 -5.95
CA ASP A 117 10.54 19.01 -7.20
C ASP A 117 9.12 18.51 -7.44
N LYS A 118 8.77 18.47 -8.72
CA LYS A 118 7.46 18.01 -9.18
C LYS A 118 7.43 16.51 -9.41
N ILE A 119 6.40 15.87 -8.87
CA ILE A 119 6.18 14.41 -8.97
C ILE A 119 4.86 14.18 -9.70
N LEU A 120 4.86 13.34 -10.72
CA LEU A 120 3.62 12.97 -11.42
C LEU A 120 2.93 11.84 -10.69
N ILE A 121 1.64 12.02 -10.41
CA ILE A 121 0.76 11.02 -9.80
C ILE A 121 -0.56 10.98 -10.57
N HIS A 122 -1.11 9.77 -10.81
CA HIS A 122 -2.44 9.63 -11.41
C HIS A 122 -3.54 9.98 -10.42
N SER A 123 -4.63 10.57 -10.90
CA SER A 123 -5.81 10.92 -10.11
C SER A 123 -7.06 10.20 -10.63
N PRO A 124 -7.96 9.67 -9.75
CA PRO A 124 -7.85 9.63 -8.29
C PRO A 124 -6.71 8.72 -7.83
N THR A 125 -6.16 8.95 -6.64
CA THR A 125 -5.02 8.22 -6.11
C THR A 125 -5.19 7.81 -4.64
N TYR A 126 -4.30 6.97 -4.16
CA TYR A 126 -4.24 6.63 -2.74
C TYR A 126 -3.71 7.81 -1.93
N VAL A 127 -4.48 8.20 -0.91
CA VAL A 127 -4.18 9.36 -0.05
C VAL A 127 -2.78 9.29 0.61
N GLY A 128 -2.26 8.09 0.86
CA GLY A 128 -0.91 7.92 1.41
C GLY A 128 0.17 8.47 0.49
N PHE A 129 -0.01 8.44 -0.84
CA PHE A 129 0.96 9.05 -1.75
C PHE A 129 0.95 10.58 -1.65
N THR A 130 -0.24 11.19 -1.59
CA THR A 130 -0.35 12.65 -1.45
C THR A 130 0.25 13.13 -0.14
N HIS A 131 -0.07 12.47 0.98
CA HIS A 131 0.52 12.81 2.28
C HIS A 131 2.06 12.66 2.26
N THR A 132 2.59 11.58 1.66
CA THR A 132 4.05 11.41 1.55
C THR A 132 4.71 12.54 0.77
N MET A 133 4.08 13.02 -0.31
CA MET A 133 4.61 14.14 -1.08
C MET A 133 4.57 15.45 -0.29
N ASP A 134 3.44 15.73 0.35
CA ASP A 134 3.28 16.92 1.20
C ASP A 134 4.28 16.93 2.36
N ASP A 135 4.39 15.83 3.09
CA ASP A 135 5.29 15.69 4.24
C ASP A 135 6.78 15.81 3.85
N THR A 136 7.11 15.43 2.62
CA THR A 136 8.47 15.53 2.09
C THR A 136 8.73 16.81 1.28
N GLY A 137 7.74 17.69 1.17
CA GLY A 137 7.84 18.99 0.50
C GLY A 137 7.92 18.91 -1.02
N ARG A 138 7.38 17.86 -1.63
CA ARG A 138 7.31 17.71 -3.10
C ARG A 138 6.00 18.28 -3.63
N VAL A 139 6.02 18.69 -4.88
CA VAL A 139 4.85 19.28 -5.57
C VAL A 139 4.20 18.23 -6.46
N ILE A 140 2.93 17.93 -6.20
CA ILE A 140 2.20 16.94 -6.98
C ILE A 140 1.70 17.57 -8.29
N VAL A 141 1.94 16.89 -9.40
CA VAL A 141 1.30 17.14 -10.69
C VAL A 141 0.41 15.96 -11.02
N HIS A 142 -0.89 16.20 -11.00
CA HIS A 142 -1.87 15.15 -11.29
C HIS A 142 -2.00 14.91 -12.78
N SER A 143 -1.97 13.63 -13.20
CA SER A 143 -2.49 13.17 -14.48
C SER A 143 -3.80 12.42 -14.24
N GLU A 144 -4.91 12.98 -14.70
CA GLU A 144 -6.23 12.45 -14.42
C GLU A 144 -6.51 11.21 -15.25
N LEU A 145 -6.95 10.14 -14.57
CA LEU A 145 -7.44 8.94 -15.25
C LEU A 145 -8.77 9.25 -15.94
N GLN A 146 -8.91 8.75 -17.15
CA GLN A 146 -10.12 8.90 -17.94
C GLN A 146 -10.97 7.63 -17.89
N ARG A 147 -12.28 7.74 -18.09
CA ARG A 147 -13.14 6.56 -18.31
C ARG A 147 -13.42 6.42 -19.78
N ASP A 148 -13.17 5.21 -20.31
CA ASP A 148 -13.58 4.87 -21.67
C ASP A 148 -15.11 4.68 -21.80
N GLU A 149 -15.59 4.40 -23.01
CA GLU A 149 -17.01 4.22 -23.31
C GLU A 149 -17.64 3.07 -22.49
N GLN A 150 -16.85 2.11 -22.04
CA GLN A 150 -17.28 1.00 -21.19
C GLN A 150 -17.18 1.34 -19.69
N GLY A 151 -16.77 2.56 -19.34
CA GLY A 151 -16.58 3.02 -17.97
C GLY A 151 -15.29 2.51 -17.30
N ILE A 152 -14.38 1.93 -18.07
CA ILE A 152 -13.10 1.40 -17.58
C ILE A 152 -12.09 2.55 -17.45
N TRP A 153 -11.40 2.60 -16.33
CA TRP A 153 -10.35 3.59 -16.11
C TRP A 153 -9.15 3.35 -17.03
N ARG A 154 -8.67 4.44 -17.64
CA ARG A 154 -7.52 4.49 -18.56
C ARG A 154 -6.58 5.59 -18.17
N MET A 155 -5.29 5.41 -18.47
CA MET A 155 -4.31 6.49 -18.40
C MET A 155 -4.44 7.38 -19.64
N ASP A 156 -4.31 8.68 -19.43
CA ASP A 156 -4.18 9.66 -20.50
C ASP A 156 -2.68 9.85 -20.81
N TYR A 157 -2.17 9.07 -21.75
CA TYR A 157 -0.73 9.09 -22.10
C TYR A 157 -0.29 10.42 -22.72
N GLU A 158 -1.17 11.11 -23.43
CA GLU A 158 -0.88 12.41 -24.03
C GLU A 158 -0.75 13.47 -22.94
N ASP A 159 -1.67 13.47 -21.97
CA ASP A 159 -1.61 14.34 -20.80
C ASP A 159 -0.37 14.07 -19.95
N MET A 160 -0.04 12.80 -19.72
CA MET A 160 1.18 12.41 -19.00
C MET A 160 2.42 12.95 -19.67
N ASP A 161 2.60 12.67 -20.97
CA ASP A 161 3.79 13.10 -21.74
C ASP A 161 3.92 14.62 -21.75
N ARG A 162 2.82 15.33 -21.98
CA ARG A 162 2.77 16.79 -21.93
C ARG A 162 3.20 17.31 -20.55
N LYS A 163 2.60 16.80 -19.46
CA LYS A 163 2.90 17.24 -18.09
C LYS A 163 4.33 16.94 -17.66
N LEU A 164 4.86 15.78 -18.03
CA LEU A 164 6.25 15.41 -17.79
C LEU A 164 7.20 16.42 -18.42
N LYS A 165 6.96 16.79 -19.70
CA LYS A 165 7.80 17.74 -20.45
C LYS A 165 7.67 19.17 -19.95
N GLU A 166 6.45 19.68 -19.84
CA GLU A 166 6.18 21.07 -19.46
C GLU A 166 6.68 21.39 -18.05
N ASN A 167 6.66 20.41 -17.14
CA ASN A 167 7.06 20.59 -15.76
C ASN A 167 8.45 20.03 -15.44
N ASN A 168 9.18 19.53 -16.43
CA ASN A 168 10.49 18.89 -16.27
C ASN A 168 10.49 17.81 -15.17
N ILE A 169 9.50 16.92 -15.20
CA ILE A 169 9.31 15.88 -14.18
C ILE A 169 10.15 14.65 -14.54
N HIS A 170 10.94 14.18 -13.58
CA HIS A 170 11.80 13.00 -13.70
C HIS A 170 11.40 11.86 -12.79
N PHE A 171 10.38 12.06 -11.96
CA PHE A 171 9.90 11.06 -11.01
C PHE A 171 8.38 10.96 -11.06
N ALA A 172 7.88 9.74 -11.14
CA ALA A 172 6.44 9.46 -11.12
C ALA A 172 6.11 8.29 -10.18
N ILE A 173 4.94 8.32 -9.59
CA ILE A 173 4.41 7.19 -8.81
C ILE A 173 3.43 6.43 -9.67
N PHE A 174 3.76 5.16 -9.95
CA PHE A 174 2.92 4.22 -10.68
C PHE A 174 2.36 3.17 -9.72
N CYS A 175 1.03 3.07 -9.65
CA CYS A 175 0.34 2.14 -8.77
C CYS A 175 -0.40 1.07 -9.58
N SER A 176 -0.10 -0.21 -9.35
CA SER A 176 -0.80 -1.35 -9.95
C SER A 176 -0.79 -2.55 -8.99
N PRO A 177 -1.93 -3.09 -8.58
CA PRO A 177 -3.30 -2.62 -8.81
C PRO A 177 -3.52 -1.19 -8.32
N HIS A 178 -4.19 -0.36 -9.14
CA HIS A 178 -4.35 1.06 -8.85
C HIS A 178 -5.42 1.30 -7.77
N ASN A 179 -5.04 1.94 -6.69
CA ASN A 179 -5.93 2.36 -5.62
C ASN A 179 -6.32 3.85 -5.82
N PRO A 180 -7.62 4.23 -5.85
CA PRO A 180 -8.79 3.43 -5.47
C PRO A 180 -9.53 2.73 -6.63
N CYS A 181 -9.10 2.87 -7.87
CA CYS A 181 -9.86 2.41 -9.04
C CYS A 181 -9.88 0.90 -9.24
N GLY A 182 -9.04 0.14 -8.54
CA GLY A 182 -8.94 -1.32 -8.66
C GLY A 182 -8.42 -1.80 -10.01
N ARG A 183 -7.74 -0.93 -10.79
CA ARG A 183 -7.20 -1.28 -12.11
C ARG A 183 -5.86 -2.01 -12.01
N VAL A 184 -5.76 -3.15 -12.66
CA VAL A 184 -4.48 -3.74 -13.07
C VAL A 184 -4.24 -3.27 -14.49
N TRP A 185 -3.12 -2.56 -14.69
CA TRP A 185 -2.81 -1.98 -15.99
C TRP A 185 -2.35 -3.05 -16.97
N GLU A 186 -2.75 -2.91 -18.20
CA GLU A 186 -2.32 -3.76 -19.31
C GLU A 186 -0.87 -3.46 -19.68
N ARG A 187 -0.27 -4.36 -20.42
CA ARG A 187 1.12 -4.23 -20.84
C ARG A 187 1.33 -3.23 -21.99
N TRP A 188 0.28 -2.93 -22.73
CA TRP A 188 0.28 -1.99 -23.85
C TRP A 188 -0.22 -0.62 -23.46
#